data_4e05c2a61e620f1ebdfa5ebec3e56040
#
_entry.id   4e05c2a61e620f1ebdfa5ebec3e56040
#
_cell.length_a   1.000
_cell.length_b   1.000
_cell.length_c   1.000
_cell.angle_alpha   90.00
_cell.angle_beta   90.00
_cell.angle_gamma   90.00
#
_symmetry.space_group_name_H-M   'P 1'
#
loop_
_entity.id
_entity.type
_entity.pdbx_description
1 polymer ?
#
loop_
_entity_poly.entity_id
_entity_poly.type
_entity_poly.pdbx_seq_one_letter_code
_entity_poly.pdbx_strand_id
1 'polypeptide(L)'
;MSQNQEVKIERISPGDGKSFPSTGDLVTIHYVGTLENGKKFDSSRDRNQPFQTYIGVGQVIQGWDQAIPKLSIGEIARLTIPGPLAYGSRGFPNIIPPNATLIFEVELLGIN
;
A
#
# COMPACT_ATOMS: atom_id res chain seq x y z
N MET A 1 17.78 7.46 -20.00
CA MET A 1 17.42 7.85 -18.71
C MET A 1 16.36 6.95 -18.12
N SER A 2 16.63 6.49 -16.99
CA SER A 2 15.70 5.58 -16.37
C SER A 2 14.55 6.34 -15.74
N GLN A 3 13.43 5.69 -15.68
CA GLN A 3 12.27 6.19 -14.98
C GLN A 3 12.35 5.71 -13.55
N ASN A 4 12.33 6.63 -12.63
CA ASN A 4 12.23 6.24 -11.24
C ASN A 4 10.81 5.80 -10.97
N GLN A 5 10.66 4.52 -10.70
CA GLN A 5 9.37 3.97 -10.33
C GLN A 5 9.30 4.02 -8.83
N GLU A 6 8.70 5.08 -8.32
CA GLU A 6 8.61 5.29 -6.88
C GLU A 6 7.18 5.44 -6.45
N VAL A 7 6.90 4.99 -5.24
CA VAL A 7 5.61 5.24 -4.61
C VAL A 7 5.57 6.67 -4.12
N LYS A 8 4.51 7.38 -4.47
CA LYS A 8 4.27 8.70 -3.91
C LYS A 8 3.52 8.52 -2.60
N ILE A 9 4.06 9.06 -1.52
CA ILE A 9 3.45 8.95 -0.19
C ILE A 9 2.95 10.32 0.24
N GLU A 10 1.65 10.42 0.49
CA GLU A 10 1.04 11.65 1.03
C GLU A 10 0.53 11.34 2.41
N ARG A 11 1.10 12.00 3.41
CA ARG A 11 0.68 11.78 4.79
C ARG A 11 -0.61 12.55 5.06
N ILE A 12 -1.65 11.82 5.45
CA ILE A 12 -2.95 12.41 5.76
C ILE A 12 -3.04 12.71 7.24
N SER A 13 -2.57 11.77 8.07
CA SER A 13 -2.58 11.93 9.52
C SER A 13 -1.28 11.33 10.06
N PRO A 14 -0.55 12.05 10.92
CA PRO A 14 0.72 11.53 11.41
C PRO A 14 0.50 10.35 12.37
N GLY A 15 1.45 9.43 12.36
CA GLY A 15 1.50 8.38 13.35
C GLY A 15 2.28 8.84 14.58
N ASP A 16 2.85 7.85 15.31
CA ASP A 16 3.63 8.17 16.51
C ASP A 16 5.02 8.72 16.17
N GLY A 17 5.46 8.62 14.92
CA GLY A 17 6.76 9.12 14.49
C GLY A 17 7.94 8.36 15.05
N LYS A 18 7.70 7.20 15.65
CA LYS A 18 8.74 6.43 16.34
C LYS A 18 8.79 4.98 15.92
N SER A 19 7.64 4.35 15.76
CA SER A 19 7.55 2.90 15.51
C SER A 19 7.30 2.66 14.04
N PHE A 20 8.35 2.26 13.33
CA PHE A 20 8.30 1.99 11.89
C PHE A 20 8.56 0.50 11.67
N PRO A 21 7.88 -0.13 10.70
CA PRO A 21 8.14 -1.53 10.41
C PRO A 21 9.54 -1.74 9.85
N SER A 22 10.14 -2.86 10.23
CA SER A 22 11.38 -3.34 9.61
C SER A 22 11.06 -4.48 8.67
N THR A 23 11.99 -4.76 7.75
CA THR A 23 11.83 -5.89 6.84
C THR A 23 11.55 -7.16 7.63
N GLY A 24 10.50 -7.87 7.25
CA GLY A 24 10.11 -9.11 7.91
C GLY A 24 9.14 -8.96 9.05
N ASP A 25 8.82 -7.73 9.44
CA ASP A 25 7.82 -7.52 10.50
C ASP A 25 6.43 -7.85 10.01
N LEU A 26 5.60 -8.35 10.92
CA LEU A 26 4.18 -8.56 10.66
C LEU A 26 3.47 -7.24 10.91
N VAL A 27 2.85 -6.68 9.88
CA VAL A 27 2.10 -5.43 10.01
C VAL A 27 0.62 -5.70 9.93
N THR A 28 -0.14 -4.89 10.66
CA THR A 28 -1.60 -4.91 10.63
C THR A 28 -2.06 -3.57 10.09
N ILE A 29 -2.82 -3.60 9.00
CA ILE A 29 -3.26 -2.37 8.35
C ILE A 29 -4.73 -2.44 7.97
N HIS A 30 -5.33 -1.25 7.83
CA HIS A 30 -6.55 -1.08 7.06
C HIS A 30 -6.21 -0.36 5.78
N TYR A 31 -6.89 -0.70 4.68
CA TYR A 31 -6.65 -0.04 3.41
C TYR A 31 -7.90 0.03 2.56
N VAL A 32 -7.92 1.02 1.68
CA VAL A 32 -8.89 1.14 0.60
C VAL A 32 -8.09 1.37 -0.67
N GLY A 33 -8.29 0.50 -1.67
CA GLY A 33 -7.61 0.61 -2.95
C GLY A 33 -8.55 1.07 -4.05
N THR A 34 -8.11 2.05 -4.83
CA THR A 34 -8.87 2.57 -5.96
C THR A 34 -7.99 2.68 -7.19
N LEU A 35 -8.63 2.66 -8.36
CA LEU A 35 -7.99 3.00 -9.61
C LEU A 35 -7.93 4.52 -9.74
N GLU A 36 -7.18 5.03 -10.72
CA GLU A 36 -7.06 6.47 -10.91
C GLU A 36 -8.39 7.14 -11.20
N ASN A 37 -9.34 6.41 -11.79
CA ASN A 37 -10.67 6.96 -12.06
C ASN A 37 -11.56 6.97 -10.81
N GLY A 38 -11.04 6.54 -9.66
CA GLY A 38 -11.78 6.54 -8.40
C GLY A 38 -12.55 5.26 -8.13
N LYS A 39 -12.52 4.30 -9.04
CA LYS A 39 -13.23 3.05 -8.83
C LYS A 39 -12.53 2.21 -7.76
N LYS A 40 -13.26 1.90 -6.69
CA LYS A 40 -12.74 1.06 -5.62
C LYS A 40 -12.66 -0.39 -6.08
N PHE A 41 -11.51 -1.03 -5.88
CA PHE A 41 -11.35 -2.43 -6.27
C PHE A 41 -11.15 -3.34 -5.07
N ASP A 42 -10.77 -2.80 -3.92
CA ASP A 42 -10.57 -3.63 -2.73
C ASP A 42 -10.57 -2.73 -1.50
N SER A 43 -11.02 -3.27 -0.36
CA SER A 43 -11.05 -2.52 0.89
C SER A 43 -11.16 -3.47 2.08
N SER A 44 -10.17 -3.43 2.96
CA SER A 44 -10.24 -4.17 4.23
C SER A 44 -11.31 -3.57 5.13
N ARG A 45 -11.55 -2.24 5.01
CA ARG A 45 -12.56 -1.58 5.82
C ARG A 45 -13.96 -2.06 5.48
N ASP A 46 -14.23 -2.29 4.19
CA ASP A 46 -15.54 -2.80 3.76
C ASP A 46 -15.78 -4.21 4.29
N ARG A 47 -14.72 -5.00 4.47
CA ARG A 47 -14.81 -6.33 5.04
C ARG A 47 -14.83 -6.30 6.55
N ASN A 48 -14.60 -5.12 7.13
CA ASN A 48 -14.54 -4.95 8.58
C ASN A 48 -13.50 -5.84 9.24
N GLN A 49 -12.39 -6.04 8.54
CA GLN A 49 -11.33 -6.93 9.02
C GLN A 49 -9.97 -6.42 8.58
N PRO A 50 -9.09 -6.06 9.52
CA PRO A 50 -7.74 -5.60 9.19
C PRO A 50 -6.97 -6.69 8.45
N PHE A 51 -6.06 -6.25 7.62
CA PHE A 51 -5.20 -7.13 6.84
C PHE A 51 -3.83 -7.22 7.49
N GLN A 52 -3.32 -8.43 7.61
CA GLN A 52 -1.99 -8.68 8.16
C GLN A 52 -1.09 -9.31 7.11
N THR A 53 0.16 -8.85 7.08
CA THR A 53 1.14 -9.41 6.15
C THR A 53 2.54 -9.15 6.69
N TYR A 54 3.49 -10.00 6.29
CA TYR A 54 4.91 -9.73 6.53
C TYR A 54 5.39 -8.75 5.47
N ILE A 55 6.01 -7.67 5.90
CA ILE A 55 6.37 -6.58 4.99
C ILE A 55 7.83 -6.65 4.56
N GLY A 56 8.10 -6.24 3.31
CA GLY A 56 9.45 -6.19 2.79
C GLY A 56 10.00 -7.51 2.27
N VAL A 57 9.16 -8.54 2.17
CA VAL A 57 9.61 -9.89 1.82
C VAL A 57 8.87 -10.47 0.61
N GLY A 58 8.23 -9.63 -0.18
CA GLY A 58 7.61 -10.06 -1.44
C GLY A 58 6.26 -10.72 -1.31
N GLN A 59 5.58 -10.59 -0.18
CA GLN A 59 4.25 -11.16 0.01
C GLN A 59 3.14 -10.26 -0.52
N VAL A 60 3.44 -9.00 -0.75
CA VAL A 60 2.50 -8.01 -1.28
C VAL A 60 3.15 -7.30 -2.46
N ILE A 61 2.40 -6.43 -3.13
CA ILE A 61 2.95 -5.69 -4.26
C ILE A 61 4.16 -4.86 -3.79
N GLN A 62 5.11 -4.67 -4.71
CA GLN A 62 6.36 -3.98 -4.38
C GLN A 62 6.13 -2.60 -3.78
N GLY A 63 5.11 -1.89 -4.26
CA GLY A 63 4.83 -0.56 -3.74
C GLY A 63 4.55 -0.55 -2.26
N TRP A 64 3.88 -1.57 -1.74
CA TRP A 64 3.63 -1.69 -0.31
C TRP A 64 4.92 -2.03 0.44
N ASP A 65 5.72 -2.97 -0.10
CA ASP A 65 6.98 -3.33 0.53
C ASP A 65 7.92 -2.14 0.64
N GLN A 66 7.84 -1.20 -0.30
CA GLN A 66 8.67 -0.01 -0.28
C GLN A 66 8.12 1.08 0.63
N ALA A 67 6.80 1.24 0.67
CA ALA A 67 6.18 2.41 1.31
C ALA A 67 5.82 2.18 2.77
N ILE A 68 5.25 1.01 3.10
CA ILE A 68 4.75 0.79 4.46
C ILE A 68 5.84 0.91 5.53
N PRO A 69 7.09 0.46 5.29
CA PRO A 69 8.15 0.69 6.26
C PRO A 69 8.46 2.14 6.56
N LYS A 70 7.98 3.07 5.74
CA LYS A 70 8.17 4.51 5.97
C LYS A 70 7.06 5.14 6.78
N LEU A 71 6.06 4.36 7.16
CA LEU A 71 4.93 4.82 7.96
C LEU A 71 5.14 4.42 9.41
N SER A 72 4.66 5.25 10.34
CA SER A 72 4.71 4.89 11.75
C SER A 72 3.34 4.45 12.24
N ILE A 73 3.29 3.81 13.41
CA ILE A 73 2.04 3.30 13.96
C ILE A 73 1.04 4.44 14.14
N GLY A 74 -0.17 4.22 13.67
CA GLY A 74 -1.26 5.20 13.73
C GLY A 74 -1.33 6.11 12.52
N GLU A 75 -0.34 6.04 11.63
CA GLU A 75 -0.28 6.92 10.47
C GLU A 75 -1.30 6.51 9.42
N ILE A 76 -1.95 7.53 8.82
CA ILE A 76 -2.79 7.34 7.65
C ILE A 76 -2.11 8.05 6.50
N ALA A 77 -1.92 7.34 5.39
CA ALA A 77 -1.23 7.89 4.23
C ALA A 77 -1.91 7.42 2.95
N ARG A 78 -1.79 8.23 1.92
CA ARG A 78 -2.22 7.86 0.57
C ARG A 78 -1.00 7.48 -0.22
N LEU A 79 -1.01 6.27 -0.76
CA LEU A 79 0.07 5.75 -1.58
C LEU A 79 -0.38 5.74 -3.03
N THR A 80 0.36 6.43 -3.90
CA THR A 80 0.14 6.35 -5.34
C THR A 80 1.23 5.46 -5.90
N ILE A 81 0.84 4.30 -6.41
CA ILE A 81 1.75 3.25 -6.80
C ILE A 81 1.70 3.05 -8.31
N PRO A 82 2.80 3.34 -9.02
CA PRO A 82 2.83 3.13 -10.46
C PRO A 82 2.72 1.64 -10.79
N GLY A 83 2.19 1.37 -11.99
CA GLY A 83 1.93 0.00 -12.42
C GLY A 83 3.07 -0.98 -12.20
N PRO A 84 4.32 -0.64 -12.57
CA PRO A 84 5.44 -1.57 -12.37
C PRO A 84 5.67 -2.00 -10.93
N LEU A 85 5.24 -1.21 -9.95
CA LEU A 85 5.35 -1.57 -8.54
C LEU A 85 4.04 -2.15 -7.99
N ALA A 86 3.05 -2.31 -8.84
CA ALA A 86 1.76 -2.89 -8.51
C ALA A 86 1.59 -4.21 -9.26
N TYR A 87 0.60 -4.29 -10.14
CA TYR A 87 0.33 -5.55 -10.86
C TYR A 87 0.92 -5.57 -12.27
N GLY A 88 1.67 -4.54 -12.65
CA GLY A 88 2.44 -4.51 -13.88
C GLY A 88 1.60 -4.63 -15.14
N SER A 89 2.24 -5.15 -16.20
CA SER A 89 1.59 -5.28 -17.49
C SER A 89 0.48 -6.33 -17.50
N ARG A 90 0.47 -7.20 -16.50
CA ARG A 90 -0.52 -8.25 -16.40
C ARG A 90 -1.84 -7.75 -15.83
N GLY A 91 -1.77 -6.78 -14.90
CA GLY A 91 -2.94 -6.34 -14.16
C GLY A 91 -3.52 -7.45 -13.32
N PHE A 92 -4.80 -7.34 -12.99
CA PHE A 92 -5.55 -8.40 -12.32
C PHE A 92 -6.84 -8.57 -13.10
N PRO A 93 -7.08 -9.73 -13.71
CA PRO A 93 -8.20 -9.91 -14.66
C PRO A 93 -9.53 -9.42 -14.09
N ASN A 94 -10.23 -8.62 -14.88
CA ASN A 94 -11.55 -8.08 -14.59
C ASN A 94 -11.58 -7.08 -13.42
N ILE A 95 -10.44 -6.79 -12.81
CA ILE A 95 -10.39 -5.89 -11.65
C ILE A 95 -9.42 -4.74 -11.89
N ILE A 96 -8.18 -5.05 -12.27
CA ILE A 96 -7.13 -4.04 -12.46
C ILE A 96 -6.60 -4.14 -13.87
N PRO A 97 -6.70 -3.05 -14.66
CA PRO A 97 -6.18 -3.05 -16.03
C PRO A 97 -4.67 -3.21 -16.07
N PRO A 98 -4.12 -3.63 -17.21
CA PRO A 98 -2.67 -3.65 -17.38
C PRO A 98 -2.06 -2.26 -17.15
N ASN A 99 -0.92 -2.25 -16.50
CA ASN A 99 -0.13 -1.04 -16.25
C ASN A 99 -0.84 0.02 -15.43
N ALA A 100 -1.86 -0.35 -14.66
CA ALA A 100 -2.64 0.62 -13.90
C ALA A 100 -1.88 1.15 -12.71
N THR A 101 -1.93 2.45 -12.52
CA THR A 101 -1.51 3.09 -11.28
C THR A 101 -2.60 2.90 -10.25
N LEU A 102 -2.21 2.49 -9.05
CA LEU A 102 -3.16 2.23 -7.98
C LEU A 102 -3.00 3.28 -6.89
N ILE A 103 -4.12 3.59 -6.24
CA ILE A 103 -4.13 4.53 -5.13
C ILE A 103 -4.66 3.79 -3.92
N PHE A 104 -3.85 3.74 -2.85
CA PHE A 104 -4.26 3.12 -1.59
C PHE A 104 -4.25 4.15 -0.49
N GLU A 105 -5.34 4.22 0.26
CA GLU A 105 -5.32 4.91 1.55
C GLU A 105 -5.09 3.83 2.59
N VAL A 106 -3.98 3.94 3.32
CA VAL A 106 -3.59 2.92 4.30
C VAL A 106 -3.47 3.55 5.68
N GLU A 107 -3.84 2.76 6.68
CA GLU A 107 -3.65 3.10 8.08
C GLU A 107 -2.85 1.98 8.73
N LEU A 108 -1.68 2.31 9.28
CA LEU A 108 -0.84 1.32 9.96
C LEU A 108 -1.30 1.19 11.40
N LEU A 109 -1.90 0.03 11.71
CA LEU A 109 -2.51 -0.19 13.02
C LEU A 109 -1.54 -0.80 14.03
N GLY A 110 -0.64 -1.66 13.56
CA GLY A 110 0.28 -2.33 14.47
C GLY A 110 1.44 -3.00 13.77
N ILE A 111 2.46 -3.31 14.56
CA ILE A 111 3.69 -3.97 14.12
C ILE A 111 4.03 -5.04 15.14
N ASN A 112 4.33 -6.24 14.65
CA ASN A 112 4.80 -7.34 15.51
C ASN A 112 6.18 -7.80 15.13
#